data_ea1e12ec76aa0dcacfe6cb9017067508
#
_entry.id   ea1e12ec76aa0dcacfe6cb9017067508
#
_cell.length_a   1.000
_cell.length_b   1.000
_cell.length_c   1.000
_cell.angle_alpha   90.00
_cell.angle_beta   90.00
_cell.angle_gamma   90.00
#
_symmetry.space_group_name_H-M   'P 1'
#
loop_
_entity.id
_entity.type
_entity.pdbx_description
1 polymer ?
#
loop_
_entity_poly.entity_id
_entity_poly.type
_entity_poly.pdbx_seq_one_letter_code
_entity_poly.pdbx_strand_id
1 'polypeptide(L)'
;MRASGILLPVSSLPSKYGIGCFSEEAYEFVDQLARAGQKYWQILPLGPTGYGDSPYQSFSTFAGNPYFIDLEAFVKEGYLDKSDCEDCDWGTNESYVDYEKIYNSRFRLLRKAFENYDCETDQEYRKFVKENAAWLEDYSLYMAIKDSLNGISWIEWPTERSEERRVGKECRSRW
;
A
#
# COMPACT_ATOMS: atom_id res chain seq x y z
N MET A 1 -18.21 30.63 0.12
CA MET A 1 -18.55 29.97 1.40
C MET A 1 -17.24 29.60 2.08
N ARG A 2 -17.06 29.90 3.37
CA ARG A 2 -15.85 29.46 4.11
C ARG A 2 -16.08 28.05 4.63
N ALA A 3 -15.06 27.19 4.52
CA ALA A 3 -15.08 25.84 5.07
C ALA A 3 -13.76 25.57 5.78
N SER A 4 -13.80 24.68 6.75
CA SER A 4 -12.62 24.22 7.50
C SER A 4 -12.41 22.73 7.35
N GLY A 5 -11.20 22.28 7.57
CA GLY A 5 -10.82 20.88 7.51
C GLY A 5 -9.56 20.62 8.33
N ILE A 6 -9.22 19.37 8.42
CA ILE A 6 -8.02 18.88 9.12
C ILE A 6 -7.08 18.25 8.09
N LEU A 7 -5.80 18.56 8.18
CA LEU A 7 -4.74 17.83 7.48
C LEU A 7 -4.19 16.76 8.44
N LEU A 8 -4.37 15.50 8.08
CA LEU A 8 -3.79 14.36 8.80
C LEU A 8 -3.48 13.25 7.80
N PRO A 9 -2.21 12.82 7.69
CA PRO A 9 -1.87 11.66 6.86
C PRO A 9 -2.57 10.39 7.35
N VAL A 10 -2.97 9.50 6.44
CA VAL A 10 -3.55 8.20 6.81
C VAL A 10 -2.59 7.40 7.70
N SER A 11 -1.29 7.47 7.42
CA SER A 11 -0.23 6.83 8.21
C SER A 11 -0.17 7.28 9.68
N SER A 12 -0.75 8.44 10.00
CA SER A 12 -0.78 9.00 11.37
C SER A 12 -2.05 8.65 12.16
N LEU A 13 -2.97 7.89 11.57
CA LEU A 13 -4.10 7.34 12.30
C LEU A 13 -3.64 6.29 13.32
N PRO A 14 -4.34 6.12 14.44
CA PRO A 14 -4.08 5.03 15.36
C PRO A 14 -4.12 3.68 14.65
N SER A 15 -3.23 2.78 15.00
CA SER A 15 -3.18 1.42 14.45
C SER A 15 -2.51 0.46 15.41
N LYS A 16 -2.97 -0.77 15.44
CA LYS A 16 -2.35 -1.87 16.18
C LYS A 16 -1.07 -2.38 15.50
N TYR A 17 -0.91 -2.09 14.21
CA TYR A 17 0.11 -2.69 13.34
C TYR A 17 1.10 -1.66 12.80
N GLY A 18 1.49 -0.73 13.67
CA GLY A 18 2.65 0.17 13.52
C GLY A 18 2.51 1.32 12.51
N ILE A 19 1.45 1.35 11.70
CA ILE A 19 1.16 2.43 10.76
C ILE A 19 -0.35 2.56 10.57
N GLY A 20 -0.86 3.78 10.54
CA GLY A 20 -2.27 4.04 10.22
C GLY A 20 -2.65 3.56 8.83
N CYS A 21 -3.86 3.05 8.69
CA CYS A 21 -4.40 2.51 7.43
C CYS A 21 -5.90 2.82 7.30
N PHE A 22 -6.54 2.36 6.23
CA PHE A 22 -7.98 2.51 6.01
C PHE A 22 -8.76 1.45 6.80
N SER A 23 -8.62 1.50 8.12
CA SER A 23 -9.26 0.63 9.10
C SER A 23 -10.48 1.27 9.74
N GLU A 24 -11.05 0.63 10.75
CA GLU A 24 -12.17 1.17 11.54
C GLU A 24 -11.84 2.53 12.15
N GLU A 25 -10.60 2.74 12.59
CA GLU A 25 -10.12 4.02 13.15
C GLU A 25 -10.19 5.16 12.11
N ALA A 26 -10.02 4.87 10.82
CA ALA A 26 -10.20 5.86 9.77
C ALA A 26 -11.67 6.27 9.62
N TYR A 27 -12.60 5.34 9.70
CA TYR A 27 -14.05 5.64 9.69
C TYR A 27 -14.46 6.43 10.93
N GLU A 28 -14.00 6.03 12.11
CA GLU A 28 -14.25 6.77 13.34
C GLU A 28 -13.71 8.21 13.26
N PHE A 29 -12.52 8.39 12.69
CA PHE A 29 -11.96 9.73 12.49
C PHE A 29 -12.84 10.59 11.59
N VAL A 30 -13.37 10.04 10.48
CA VAL A 30 -14.31 10.75 9.61
C VAL A 30 -15.58 11.14 10.36
N ASP A 31 -16.12 10.26 11.18
CA ASP A 31 -17.30 10.53 12.00
C ASP A 31 -17.04 11.63 13.04
N GLN A 32 -15.84 11.63 13.64
CA GLN A 32 -15.42 12.68 14.56
C GLN A 32 -15.29 14.04 13.85
N LEU A 33 -14.71 14.07 12.66
CA LEU A 33 -14.64 15.28 11.84
C LEU A 33 -16.03 15.82 11.51
N ALA A 34 -16.96 14.95 11.12
CA ALA A 34 -18.33 15.33 10.81
C ALA A 34 -19.03 15.92 12.05
N ARG A 35 -18.88 15.28 13.22
CA ARG A 35 -19.41 15.79 14.51
C ARG A 35 -18.81 17.13 14.93
N ALA A 36 -17.51 17.33 14.60
CA ALA A 36 -16.81 18.61 14.85
C ALA A 36 -17.15 19.70 13.81
N GLY A 37 -18.04 19.41 12.85
CA GLY A 37 -18.46 20.35 11.81
C GLY A 37 -17.41 20.61 10.73
N GLN A 38 -16.35 19.82 10.67
CA GLN A 38 -15.34 19.91 9.62
C GLN A 38 -15.92 19.42 8.29
N LYS A 39 -15.45 20.01 7.18
CA LYS A 39 -15.94 19.70 5.84
C LYS A 39 -14.92 18.95 4.99
N TYR A 40 -13.66 18.98 5.37
CA TYR A 40 -12.56 18.37 4.61
C TYR A 40 -11.60 17.63 5.53
N TRP A 41 -11.21 16.47 5.08
CA TRP A 41 -10.02 15.78 5.55
C TRP A 41 -8.98 15.83 4.42
N GLN A 42 -7.86 16.52 4.65
CA GLN A 42 -6.75 16.56 3.71
C GLN A 42 -5.75 15.47 4.08
N ILE A 43 -5.47 14.59 3.14
CA ILE A 43 -4.50 13.51 3.27
C ILE A 43 -3.26 13.79 2.41
N LEU A 44 -2.18 13.04 2.64
CA LEU A 44 -1.02 13.01 1.76
C LEU A 44 -1.23 12.02 0.61
N PRO A 45 -0.39 12.06 -0.46
CA PRO A 45 -0.49 11.10 -1.57
C PRO A 45 -0.50 9.65 -1.10
N LEU A 46 -1.34 8.82 -1.73
CA LEU A 46 -1.61 7.43 -1.34
C LEU A 46 -0.84 6.40 -2.19
N GLY A 47 0.07 6.86 -3.05
CA GLY A 47 0.86 5.97 -3.89
C GLY A 47 1.93 5.19 -3.12
N PRO A 48 2.43 4.09 -3.69
CA PRO A 48 3.50 3.32 -3.07
C PRO A 48 4.76 4.17 -2.92
N THR A 49 5.44 4.05 -1.78
CA THR A 49 6.64 4.80 -1.48
C THR A 49 7.90 4.01 -1.86
N GLY A 50 8.94 4.72 -2.25
CA GLY A 50 10.27 4.17 -2.49
C GLY A 50 11.18 4.31 -1.27
N TYR A 51 12.49 4.28 -1.51
CA TYR A 51 13.48 4.50 -0.47
C TYR A 51 13.29 5.88 0.18
N GLY A 52 13.26 5.88 1.53
CA GLY A 52 13.03 7.09 2.34
C GLY A 52 11.56 7.38 2.65
N ASP A 53 10.64 6.50 2.23
CA ASP A 53 9.21 6.47 2.60
C ASP A 53 8.44 7.79 2.44
N SER A 54 8.95 8.67 1.57
CA SER A 54 8.28 9.94 1.28
C SER A 54 7.02 9.72 0.42
N PRO A 55 5.85 10.17 0.87
CA PRO A 55 4.61 10.05 0.09
C PRO A 55 4.64 10.84 -1.22
N TYR A 56 5.58 11.78 -1.36
CA TYR A 56 5.76 12.59 -2.58
C TYR A 56 6.71 11.95 -3.60
N GLN A 57 7.32 10.81 -3.28
CA GLN A 57 8.26 10.08 -4.15
C GLN A 57 7.68 8.73 -4.58
N SER A 58 6.40 8.73 -4.97
CA SER A 58 5.77 7.54 -5.50
C SER A 58 6.33 7.19 -6.88
N PHE A 59 6.55 5.89 -7.11
CA PHE A 59 6.96 5.36 -8.42
C PHE A 59 5.77 4.87 -9.26
N SER A 60 4.55 5.03 -8.77
CA SER A 60 3.31 4.79 -9.52
C SER A 60 2.27 5.85 -9.19
N THR A 61 1.56 6.32 -10.22
CA THR A 61 0.41 7.23 -10.08
C THR A 61 -0.92 6.51 -9.95
N PHE A 62 -0.96 5.21 -10.23
CA PHE A 62 -2.18 4.40 -10.23
C PHE A 62 -2.27 3.46 -9.02
N ALA A 63 -1.14 2.85 -8.65
CA ALA A 63 -1.12 1.89 -7.55
C ALA A 63 -1.28 2.57 -6.19
N GLY A 64 -2.09 1.98 -5.32
CA GLY A 64 -2.18 2.37 -3.92
C GLY A 64 -1.00 1.82 -3.10
N ASN A 65 -0.72 2.46 -1.96
CA ASN A 65 0.31 1.99 -1.05
C ASN A 65 -0.18 0.78 -0.24
N PRO A 66 0.50 -0.37 -0.32
CA PRO A 66 0.14 -1.57 0.45
C PRO A 66 0.16 -1.36 1.97
N TYR A 67 0.86 -0.34 2.45
CA TYR A 67 0.85 0.01 3.87
C TYR A 67 -0.52 0.45 4.39
N PHE A 68 -1.43 0.88 3.53
CA PHE A 68 -2.76 1.36 3.92
C PHE A 68 -3.86 0.29 3.84
N ILE A 69 -3.51 -0.95 3.52
CA ILE A 69 -4.44 -2.09 3.56
C ILE A 69 -4.74 -2.45 5.02
N ASP A 70 -5.99 -2.68 5.37
CA ASP A 70 -6.39 -3.11 6.71
C ASP A 70 -6.13 -4.60 6.92
N LEU A 71 -5.21 -4.95 7.83
CA LEU A 71 -4.93 -6.34 8.18
C LEU A 71 -6.03 -6.97 9.04
N GLU A 72 -6.76 -6.17 9.83
CA GLU A 72 -7.91 -6.68 10.61
C GLU A 72 -9.05 -7.15 9.69
N ALA A 73 -9.23 -6.53 8.52
CA ALA A 73 -10.17 -7.00 7.51
C ALA A 73 -9.79 -8.42 7.05
N PHE A 74 -8.51 -8.67 6.77
CA PHE A 74 -8.06 -10.00 6.37
C PHE A 74 -8.20 -11.06 7.47
N VAL A 75 -8.05 -10.66 8.73
CA VAL A 75 -8.34 -11.56 9.87
C VAL A 75 -9.85 -11.85 9.96
N LYS A 76 -10.70 -10.84 9.80
CA LYS A 76 -12.17 -11.00 9.82
C LYS A 76 -12.67 -11.89 8.66
N GLU A 77 -12.04 -11.81 7.50
CA GLU A 77 -12.37 -12.60 6.31
C GLU A 77 -11.72 -13.99 6.31
N GLY A 78 -10.83 -14.28 7.27
CA GLY A 78 -10.19 -15.58 7.41
C GLY A 78 -8.98 -15.81 6.49
N TYR A 79 -8.44 -14.77 5.88
CA TYR A 79 -7.21 -14.86 5.08
C TYR A 79 -5.94 -14.83 5.93
N LEU A 80 -6.04 -14.33 7.17
CA LEU A 80 -4.97 -14.33 8.17
C LEU A 80 -5.51 -14.80 9.52
N ASP A 81 -4.66 -15.44 10.30
CA ASP A 81 -4.92 -15.66 11.73
C ASP A 81 -4.46 -14.41 12.51
N LYS A 82 -5.17 -14.14 13.62
CA LYS A 82 -4.81 -13.00 14.48
C LYS A 82 -3.39 -13.14 15.04
N SER A 83 -2.97 -14.36 15.37
CA SER A 83 -1.62 -14.68 15.82
C SER A 83 -0.54 -14.28 14.82
N ASP A 84 -0.81 -14.38 13.50
CA ASP A 84 0.15 -13.96 12.47
C ASP A 84 0.52 -12.49 12.59
N CYS A 85 -0.46 -11.65 12.93
CA CYS A 85 -0.28 -10.23 13.11
C CYS A 85 0.37 -9.89 14.47
N GLU A 86 0.00 -10.64 15.53
CA GLU A 86 0.54 -10.44 16.89
C GLU A 86 2.00 -10.87 17.02
N ASP A 87 2.43 -11.87 16.26
CA ASP A 87 3.82 -12.37 16.22
C ASP A 87 4.79 -11.47 15.44
N CYS A 88 4.30 -10.37 14.84
CA CYS A 88 5.14 -9.43 14.11
C CYS A 88 5.72 -8.35 15.02
N ASP A 89 6.93 -7.89 14.68
CA ASP A 89 7.50 -6.69 15.30
C ASP A 89 7.03 -5.44 14.54
N TRP A 90 6.20 -4.65 15.18
CA TRP A 90 5.64 -3.41 14.66
C TRP A 90 6.37 -2.14 15.15
N GLY A 91 7.43 -2.31 15.92
CA GLY A 91 8.10 -1.23 16.63
C GLY A 91 7.54 -1.02 18.05
N THR A 92 8.24 -0.21 18.82
CA THR A 92 7.92 0.03 20.24
C THR A 92 7.50 1.47 20.52
N ASN A 93 7.57 2.36 19.53
CA ASN A 93 7.28 3.78 19.71
C ASN A 93 5.99 4.14 18.98
N GLU A 94 4.95 4.43 19.75
CA GLU A 94 3.62 4.79 19.21
C GLU A 94 3.59 6.14 18.46
N SER A 95 4.61 6.97 18.65
CA SER A 95 4.71 8.29 18.01
C SER A 95 5.55 8.28 16.73
N TYR A 96 6.05 7.13 16.31
CA TYR A 96 6.97 7.00 15.18
C TYR A 96 6.70 5.71 14.40
N VAL A 97 6.62 5.81 13.08
CA VAL A 97 6.50 4.65 12.19
C VAL A 97 7.89 4.10 11.90
N ASP A 98 8.15 2.86 12.30
CA ASP A 98 9.35 2.13 11.95
C ASP A 98 9.16 1.42 10.60
N TYR A 99 9.49 2.11 9.51
CA TYR A 99 9.24 1.62 8.16
C TYR A 99 9.98 0.33 7.82
N GLU A 100 11.15 0.08 8.39
CA GLU A 100 11.88 -1.18 8.18
C GLU A 100 11.09 -2.36 8.75
N LYS A 101 10.59 -2.24 9.97
CA LYS A 101 9.76 -3.26 10.61
C LYS A 101 8.43 -3.44 9.90
N ILE A 102 7.78 -2.33 9.50
CA ILE A 102 6.56 -2.36 8.71
C ILE A 102 6.77 -3.10 7.40
N TYR A 103 7.83 -2.78 6.66
CA TYR A 103 8.14 -3.46 5.39
C TYR A 103 8.27 -4.97 5.59
N ASN A 104 9.13 -5.39 6.51
CA ASN A 104 9.42 -6.81 6.74
C ASN A 104 8.20 -7.59 7.24
N SER A 105 7.41 -7.01 8.14
CA SER A 105 6.24 -7.66 8.73
C SER A 105 5.06 -7.67 7.75
N ARG A 106 4.73 -6.53 7.18
CA ARG A 106 3.50 -6.32 6.42
C ARG A 106 3.50 -7.06 5.09
N PHE A 107 4.58 -7.00 4.33
CA PHE A 107 4.65 -7.72 3.05
C PHE A 107 4.62 -9.24 3.22
N ARG A 108 5.17 -9.76 4.31
CA ARG A 108 5.05 -11.18 4.66
C ARG A 108 3.59 -11.57 4.89
N LEU A 109 2.83 -10.76 5.63
CA LEU A 109 1.42 -11.00 5.91
C LEU A 109 0.55 -10.85 4.66
N LEU A 110 0.77 -9.81 3.86
CA LEU A 110 0.02 -9.61 2.61
C LEU A 110 0.24 -10.80 1.64
N ARG A 111 1.45 -11.34 1.58
CA ARG A 111 1.75 -12.54 0.78
C ARG A 111 1.03 -13.77 1.32
N LYS A 112 1.04 -14.00 2.65
CA LYS A 112 0.29 -15.08 3.27
C LYS A 112 -1.22 -14.94 3.03
N ALA A 113 -1.77 -13.74 3.16
CA ALA A 113 -3.18 -13.49 2.87
C ALA A 113 -3.53 -13.81 1.41
N PHE A 114 -2.67 -13.44 0.47
CA PHE A 114 -2.86 -13.75 -0.95
C PHE A 114 -2.81 -15.26 -1.23
N GLU A 115 -1.94 -16.02 -0.56
CA GLU A 115 -1.87 -17.49 -0.69
C GLU A 115 -3.17 -18.17 -0.21
N ASN A 116 -3.88 -17.57 0.74
CA ASN A 116 -5.15 -18.06 1.27
C ASN A 116 -6.37 -17.54 0.49
N TYR A 117 -6.17 -16.61 -0.44
CA TYR A 117 -7.23 -15.99 -1.21
C TYR A 117 -7.42 -16.67 -2.56
N ASP A 118 -8.67 -17.06 -2.87
CA ASP A 118 -9.03 -17.65 -4.16
C ASP A 118 -9.37 -16.57 -5.20
N CYS A 119 -8.33 -16.05 -5.84
CA CYS A 119 -8.48 -15.05 -6.90
C CYS A 119 -9.15 -15.60 -8.18
N GLU A 120 -9.22 -16.94 -8.36
CA GLU A 120 -9.82 -17.52 -9.55
C GLU A 120 -11.35 -17.48 -9.51
N THR A 121 -11.95 -17.51 -8.33
CA THR A 121 -13.41 -17.47 -8.17
C THR A 121 -13.93 -16.05 -7.96
N ASP A 122 -13.10 -15.10 -7.54
CA ASP A 122 -13.51 -13.73 -7.26
C ASP A 122 -13.76 -12.92 -8.53
N GLN A 123 -15.06 -12.58 -8.74
CA GLN A 123 -15.49 -11.80 -9.90
C GLN A 123 -15.09 -10.33 -9.83
N GLU A 124 -14.99 -9.76 -8.63
CA GLU A 124 -14.60 -8.37 -8.44
C GLU A 124 -13.09 -8.20 -8.73
N TYR A 125 -12.28 -9.15 -8.28
CA TYR A 125 -10.86 -9.20 -8.62
C TYR A 125 -10.65 -9.30 -10.14
N ARG A 126 -11.34 -10.22 -10.81
CA ARG A 126 -11.26 -10.38 -12.28
C ARG A 126 -11.69 -9.12 -13.02
N LYS A 127 -12.75 -8.48 -12.54
CA LYS A 127 -13.23 -7.21 -13.09
C LYS A 127 -12.19 -6.12 -12.92
N PHE A 128 -11.63 -5.99 -11.72
CA PHE A 128 -10.55 -5.03 -11.43
C PHE A 128 -9.35 -5.23 -12.34
N VAL A 129 -8.86 -6.46 -12.49
CA VAL A 129 -7.72 -6.77 -13.37
C VAL A 129 -8.02 -6.37 -14.82
N LYS A 130 -9.21 -6.69 -15.31
CA LYS A 130 -9.64 -6.35 -16.68
C LYS A 130 -9.73 -4.83 -16.91
N GLU A 131 -10.32 -4.11 -15.96
CA GLU A 131 -10.51 -2.65 -16.06
C GLU A 131 -9.20 -1.87 -15.94
N ASN A 132 -8.21 -2.46 -15.26
CA ASN A 132 -6.91 -1.83 -14.99
C ASN A 132 -5.75 -2.43 -15.82
N ALA A 133 -6.03 -3.30 -16.79
CA ALA A 133 -5.01 -4.02 -17.57
C ALA A 133 -3.97 -3.07 -18.23
N ALA A 134 -4.38 -1.86 -18.60
CA ALA A 134 -3.51 -0.90 -19.27
C ALA A 134 -2.27 -0.47 -18.47
N TRP A 135 -2.31 -0.60 -17.14
CA TRP A 135 -1.18 -0.24 -16.27
C TRP A 135 -0.77 -1.37 -15.31
N LEU A 136 -1.74 -2.24 -14.94
CA LEU A 136 -1.55 -3.22 -13.89
C LEU A 136 -0.57 -4.33 -14.28
N GLU A 137 -0.60 -4.77 -15.54
CA GLU A 137 0.30 -5.82 -16.03
C GLU A 137 1.76 -5.36 -15.99
N ASP A 138 2.04 -4.18 -16.52
CA ASP A 138 3.39 -3.61 -16.52
C ASP A 138 3.87 -3.32 -15.09
N TYR A 139 3.00 -2.80 -14.25
CA TYR A 139 3.31 -2.52 -12.84
C TYR A 139 3.62 -3.82 -12.07
N SER A 140 2.80 -4.86 -12.26
CA SER A 140 3.00 -6.14 -11.59
C SER A 140 4.30 -6.81 -12.02
N LEU A 141 4.61 -6.79 -13.32
CA LEU A 141 5.87 -7.30 -13.86
C LEU A 141 7.07 -6.53 -13.30
N TYR A 142 6.99 -5.19 -13.30
CA TYR A 142 8.04 -4.34 -12.73
C TYR A 142 8.29 -4.67 -11.26
N MET A 143 7.24 -4.80 -10.46
CA MET A 143 7.36 -5.12 -9.04
C MET A 143 7.91 -6.52 -8.80
N ALA A 144 7.48 -7.53 -9.58
CA ALA A 144 7.99 -8.89 -9.48
C ALA A 144 9.49 -8.96 -9.80
N ILE A 145 9.95 -8.25 -10.82
CA ILE A 145 11.39 -8.17 -11.15
C ILE A 145 12.14 -7.44 -10.04
N LYS A 146 11.61 -6.32 -9.57
CA LYS A 146 12.23 -5.53 -8.50
C LYS A 146 12.38 -6.35 -7.22
N ASP A 147 11.35 -7.09 -6.82
CA ASP A 147 11.39 -7.98 -5.66
C ASP A 147 12.42 -9.11 -5.84
N SER A 148 12.51 -9.70 -7.03
CA SER A 148 13.51 -10.75 -7.33
C SER A 148 14.96 -10.25 -7.27
N LEU A 149 15.15 -8.94 -7.34
CA LEU A 149 16.45 -8.25 -7.30
C LEU A 149 16.62 -7.47 -5.98
N ASN A 150 15.92 -7.85 -4.90
CA ASN A 150 16.02 -7.23 -3.59
C ASN A 150 15.78 -5.71 -3.59
N GLY A 151 14.88 -5.23 -4.45
CA GLY A 151 14.45 -3.83 -4.48
C GLY A 151 15.42 -2.84 -5.12
N ILE A 152 16.52 -3.30 -5.75
CA ILE A 152 17.48 -2.40 -6.42
C ILE A 152 16.81 -1.55 -7.50
N SER A 153 17.42 -0.42 -7.80
CA SER A 153 16.94 0.50 -8.83
C SER A 153 16.98 -0.16 -10.21
N TRP A 154 15.97 0.06 -11.04
CA TRP A 154 15.89 -0.49 -12.38
C TRP A 154 17.10 -0.12 -13.30
N ILE A 155 17.79 0.98 -13.00
CA ILE A 155 19.02 1.38 -13.69
C ILE A 155 20.19 0.41 -13.40
N GLU A 156 20.15 -0.28 -12.27
CA GLU A 156 21.18 -1.22 -11.79
C GLU A 156 20.84 -2.67 -12.12
N TRP A 157 19.72 -2.92 -12.82
CA TRP A 157 19.32 -4.28 -13.20
C TRP A 157 20.31 -4.90 -14.16
N PRO A 158 20.54 -6.23 -14.07
CA PRO A 158 21.44 -6.96 -14.97
C PRO A 158 21.09 -6.74 -16.44
N THR A 159 22.12 -6.72 -17.29
CA THR A 159 21.97 -6.48 -18.75
C THR A 159 21.06 -7.50 -19.42
N GLU A 160 21.03 -8.73 -18.91
CA GLU A 160 20.18 -9.83 -19.39
C GLU A 160 18.69 -9.51 -19.27
N ARG A 161 18.33 -8.57 -18.38
CA ARG A 161 16.97 -8.06 -18.21
C ARG A 161 16.77 -6.67 -18.84
N SER A 162 17.60 -6.32 -19.81
CA SER A 162 17.55 -5.02 -20.48
C SER A 162 16.27 -4.81 -21.30
N GLU A 163 15.65 -5.87 -21.78
CA GLU A 163 14.39 -5.79 -22.53
C GLU A 163 13.23 -5.38 -21.59
N GLU A 164 13.15 -5.97 -20.39
CA GLU A 164 12.19 -5.57 -19.37
C GLU A 164 12.44 -4.12 -18.91
N ARG A 165 13.71 -3.70 -18.90
CA ARG A 165 14.09 -2.31 -18.63
C ARG A 165 13.62 -1.35 -19.72
N ARG A 166 13.48 -1.80 -20.98
CA ARG A 166 12.90 -1.02 -22.10
C ARG A 166 11.40 -0.79 -21.90
N VAL A 167 10.65 -1.80 -21.45
CA VAL A 167 9.23 -1.66 -21.12
C VAL A 167 9.03 -0.51 -20.11
N GLY A 168 9.85 -0.43 -19.05
CA GLY A 168 9.82 0.67 -18.11
C GLY A 168 10.14 2.06 -18.71
N LYS A 169 10.90 2.13 -19.81
CA LYS A 169 11.16 3.38 -20.55
C LYS A 169 9.98 3.79 -21.44
N GLU A 170 9.34 2.83 -22.08
CA GLU A 170 8.16 3.09 -22.91
C GLU A 170 6.98 3.58 -22.09
N CYS A 171 6.80 3.06 -20.88
CA CYS A 171 5.81 3.61 -19.94
C CYS A 171 6.07 5.07 -19.58
N ARG A 172 7.35 5.50 -19.48
CA ARG A 172 7.70 6.92 -19.22
C ARG A 172 7.47 7.84 -20.41
N SER A 173 7.54 7.33 -21.64
CA SER A 173 7.40 8.14 -22.84
C SER A 173 5.94 8.35 -23.30
N ARG A 174 5.00 7.68 -22.64
CA ARG A 174 3.55 7.80 -22.93
C ARG A 174 2.78 8.72 -21.97
N TRP A 175 3.52 9.43 -21.07
CA TRP A 175 2.95 10.41 -20.13
C TRP A 175 3.49 11.80 -20.35
#